data_7789fcf8029293989e3b33367842adb2
#
_entry.id   7789fcf8029293989e3b33367842adb2
#
_cell.length_a   1.000
_cell.length_b   1.000
_cell.length_c   1.000
_cell.angle_alpha   90.00
_cell.angle_beta   90.00
_cell.angle_gamma   90.00
#
_symmetry.space_group_name_H-M   'P 1'
#
loop_
_entity.id
_entity.type
_entity.pdbx_description
1 polymer ?
#
loop_
_entity_poly.entity_id
_entity_poly.type
_entity_poly.pdbx_seq_one_letter_code
_entity_poly.pdbx_strand_id
1 'polypeptide(L)'
;SREGILVKGSNYLETLSQTKYVVFDKTGTLTQGVFEVNAIHHNQMAEKQILEYAALAESASSHPISKSLQRAYGEEIDRSRVDEIEEISGNGVIAKVDGLTVATGNDKLMKRLSIPYRDCHRTGTIIHMAIDGSYAGHIVISDRLKDTSAQAVRALKSSGVEKTVMLTGDSRRVAEETAAALGIDEVYSELLPGDKVAKVEELLEKKDGKAKLAFVGDGINDAPVLSRADIGIAMGAMGSDAAIEAADVVLM
;
A
#
# COMPACT_ATOMS: atom_id res chain seq x y z
N SER A 1 13.32 11.42 -22.54
CA SER A 1 12.53 12.63 -22.78
C SER A 1 12.87 13.69 -21.73
N ARG A 2 12.78 15.07 -22.03
CA ARG A 2 13.05 16.13 -21.04
C ARG A 2 12.03 16.17 -19.91
N GLU A 3 10.83 15.59 -20.11
CA GLU A 3 9.70 15.62 -19.18
C GLU A 3 9.55 14.30 -18.37
N GLY A 4 10.49 13.36 -18.51
CA GLY A 4 10.37 12.08 -17.81
C GLY A 4 9.22 11.19 -18.30
N ILE A 5 8.72 11.38 -19.53
CA ILE A 5 7.63 10.56 -20.09
C ILE A 5 8.14 9.82 -21.31
N LEU A 6 8.03 8.50 -21.30
CA LEU A 6 8.33 7.63 -22.44
C LEU A 6 7.03 7.05 -22.99
N VAL A 7 6.72 7.33 -24.26
CA VAL A 7 5.60 6.73 -24.99
C VAL A 7 6.18 5.76 -26.02
N LYS A 8 5.80 4.48 -25.95
CA LYS A 8 6.39 3.41 -26.76
C LYS A 8 5.94 3.39 -28.24
N GLY A 9 4.90 4.14 -28.57
CA GLY A 9 4.39 4.20 -29.94
C GLY A 9 3.45 5.41 -30.15
N SER A 10 3.40 5.93 -31.37
CA SER A 10 2.56 7.10 -31.71
C SER A 10 1.06 6.82 -31.61
N ASN A 11 0.63 5.57 -31.80
CA ASN A 11 -0.75 5.13 -31.61
C ASN A 11 -1.24 5.33 -30.16
N TYR A 12 -0.35 5.26 -29.16
CA TYR A 12 -0.71 5.49 -27.77
C TYR A 12 -1.04 6.95 -27.46
N LEU A 13 -0.53 7.90 -28.22
CA LEU A 13 -0.91 9.32 -28.10
C LEU A 13 -2.37 9.51 -28.50
N GLU A 14 -2.84 8.82 -29.54
CA GLU A 14 -4.25 8.84 -29.93
C GLU A 14 -5.12 8.20 -28.87
N THR A 15 -4.72 7.03 -28.36
CA THR A 15 -5.45 6.36 -27.27
C THR A 15 -5.56 7.25 -26.03
N LEU A 16 -4.48 7.95 -25.64
CA LEU A 16 -4.48 8.90 -24.53
C LEU A 16 -5.49 10.03 -24.76
N SER A 17 -5.59 10.57 -25.97
CA SER A 17 -6.54 11.64 -26.30
C SER A 17 -7.99 11.21 -26.18
N GLN A 18 -8.28 9.92 -26.30
CA GLN A 18 -9.60 9.30 -26.19
C GLN A 18 -9.88 8.72 -24.81
N THR A 19 -8.94 8.84 -23.87
CA THR A 19 -9.05 8.27 -22.52
C THR A 19 -10.09 9.07 -21.71
N LYS A 20 -11.14 8.36 -21.27
CA LYS A 20 -12.22 8.87 -20.43
C LYS A 20 -12.26 8.23 -19.04
N TYR A 21 -11.68 7.06 -18.91
CA TYR A 21 -11.61 6.29 -17.68
C TYR A 21 -10.16 6.14 -17.26
N VAL A 22 -9.83 6.51 -16.03
CA VAL A 22 -8.49 6.32 -15.47
C VAL A 22 -8.61 5.49 -14.20
N VAL A 23 -8.00 4.33 -14.22
CA VAL A 23 -7.96 3.38 -13.11
C VAL A 23 -6.57 3.39 -12.51
N PHE A 24 -6.47 3.61 -11.22
CA PHE A 24 -5.22 3.67 -10.48
C PHE A 24 -5.05 2.44 -9.58
N ASP A 25 -3.87 1.86 -9.56
CA ASP A 25 -3.43 1.18 -8.35
C ASP A 25 -3.14 2.19 -7.25
N LYS A 26 -3.31 1.81 -5.99
CA LYS A 26 -3.03 2.72 -4.87
C LYS A 26 -1.54 2.79 -4.56
N THR A 27 -0.96 1.64 -4.22
CA THR A 27 0.40 1.56 -3.64
C THR A 27 1.46 1.85 -4.69
N GLY A 28 2.42 2.73 -4.36
CA GLY A 28 3.48 3.14 -5.29
C GLY A 28 3.03 4.09 -6.41
N THR A 29 1.73 4.17 -6.71
CA THR A 29 1.14 5.02 -7.74
C THR A 29 0.58 6.31 -7.15
N LEU A 30 -0.49 6.25 -6.38
CA LEU A 30 -1.08 7.39 -5.66
C LEU A 30 -0.36 7.66 -4.33
N THR A 31 0.34 6.67 -3.83
CA THR A 31 1.17 6.73 -2.63
C THR A 31 2.65 6.64 -2.98
N GLN A 32 3.49 6.91 -2.01
CA GLN A 32 4.95 6.86 -2.19
C GLN A 32 5.50 5.43 -2.20
N GLY A 33 4.68 4.41 -1.86
CA GLY A 33 5.13 3.03 -1.66
C GLY A 33 6.01 2.88 -0.39
N VAL A 34 5.99 3.87 0.48
CA VAL A 34 6.75 3.90 1.71
C VAL A 34 5.79 3.89 2.89
N PHE A 35 5.84 2.81 3.66
CA PHE A 35 5.08 2.69 4.89
C PHE A 35 5.75 3.50 6.01
N GLU A 36 4.96 4.31 6.71
CA GLU A 36 5.42 5.14 7.82
C GLU A 36 4.57 4.88 9.07
N VAL A 37 5.20 4.98 10.23
CA VAL A 37 4.49 4.97 11.52
C VAL A 37 3.81 6.31 11.72
N ASN A 38 2.48 6.30 11.78
CA ASN A 38 1.66 7.52 11.90
C ASN A 38 1.16 7.78 13.31
N ALA A 39 1.02 6.75 14.11
CA ALA A 39 0.61 6.87 15.50
C ALA A 39 1.04 5.65 16.31
N ILE A 40 1.28 5.88 17.58
CA ILE A 40 1.52 4.84 18.58
C ILE A 40 0.51 5.07 19.70
N HIS A 41 -0.26 4.03 20.00
CA HIS A 41 -1.18 4.02 21.12
C HIS A 41 -0.71 3.02 22.14
N HIS A 42 -0.42 3.50 23.33
CA HIS A 42 0.18 2.70 24.40
C HIS A 42 -0.75 2.62 25.62
N ASN A 43 -0.50 1.63 26.46
CA ASN A 43 -1.24 1.45 27.71
C ASN A 43 -0.43 1.96 28.90
N GLN A 44 0.64 1.26 29.29
CA GLN A 44 1.50 1.62 30.41
C GLN A 44 2.96 1.88 30.01
N MET A 45 3.34 1.46 28.81
CA MET A 45 4.68 1.57 28.27
C MET A 45 4.84 2.86 27.47
N ALA A 46 5.99 3.52 27.53
CA ALA A 46 6.25 4.72 26.74
C ALA A 46 6.26 4.41 25.22
N GLU A 47 5.81 5.35 24.39
CA GLU A 47 5.77 5.20 22.93
C GLU A 47 7.12 4.75 22.35
N LYS A 48 8.23 5.34 22.82
CA LYS A 48 9.56 4.98 22.39
C LYS A 48 9.90 3.51 22.68
N GLN A 49 9.49 2.99 23.83
CA GLN A 49 9.72 1.58 24.19
C GLN A 49 8.86 0.63 23.35
N ILE A 50 7.60 0.98 23.07
CA ILE A 50 6.74 0.20 22.17
C ILE A 50 7.39 0.07 20.80
N LEU A 51 7.87 1.19 20.25
CA LEU A 51 8.51 1.21 18.94
C LEU A 51 9.82 0.42 18.94
N GLU A 52 10.64 0.55 20.00
CA GLU A 52 11.88 -0.19 20.18
C GLU A 52 11.65 -1.70 20.19
N TYR A 53 10.75 -2.18 21.06
CA TYR A 53 10.45 -3.61 21.16
C TYR A 53 9.82 -4.16 19.89
N ALA A 54 8.95 -3.40 19.22
CA ALA A 54 8.39 -3.78 17.93
C ALA A 54 9.49 -3.90 16.86
N ALA A 55 10.39 -2.91 16.76
CA ALA A 55 11.49 -2.92 15.80
C ALA A 55 12.47 -4.07 16.03
N LEU A 56 12.79 -4.37 17.30
CA LEU A 56 13.64 -5.50 17.68
C LEU A 56 12.99 -6.84 17.35
N ALA A 57 11.72 -7.06 17.72
CA ALA A 57 11.00 -8.30 17.43
C ALA A 57 10.91 -8.55 15.90
N GLU A 58 10.72 -7.52 15.11
CA GLU A 58 10.61 -7.56 13.65
C GLU A 58 11.99 -7.45 12.93
N SER A 59 13.09 -7.52 13.67
CA SER A 59 14.44 -7.25 13.13
C SER A 59 14.92 -8.26 12.08
N ALA A 60 14.39 -9.47 12.08
CA ALA A 60 14.74 -10.51 11.11
C ALA A 60 13.87 -10.48 9.84
N SER A 61 12.73 -9.78 9.88
CA SER A 61 11.79 -9.72 8.78
C SER A 61 12.20 -8.71 7.72
N SER A 62 12.08 -9.09 6.45
CA SER A 62 12.26 -8.21 5.30
C SER A 62 10.98 -7.52 4.84
N HIS A 63 9.86 -7.78 5.52
CA HIS A 63 8.56 -7.23 5.17
C HIS A 63 8.57 -5.69 5.21
N PRO A 64 7.89 -4.97 4.28
CA PRO A 64 7.86 -3.51 4.25
C PRO A 64 7.40 -2.86 5.56
N ILE A 65 6.45 -3.48 6.25
CA ILE A 65 5.97 -3.03 7.58
C ILE A 65 7.10 -3.12 8.62
N SER A 66 7.82 -4.25 8.68
CA SER A 66 8.93 -4.44 9.60
C SER A 66 10.04 -3.43 9.37
N LYS A 67 10.35 -3.15 8.11
CA LYS A 67 11.29 -2.09 7.72
C LYS A 67 10.81 -0.69 8.13
N SER A 68 9.50 -0.44 8.11
CA SER A 68 8.96 0.84 8.56
C SER A 68 9.10 1.03 10.08
N LEU A 69 8.90 -0.02 10.86
CA LEU A 69 9.13 -0.01 12.30
C LEU A 69 10.60 0.26 12.64
N GLN A 70 11.53 -0.43 11.96
CA GLN A 70 12.97 -0.24 12.15
C GLN A 70 13.41 1.18 11.79
N ARG A 71 12.90 1.74 10.68
CA ARG A 71 13.18 3.13 10.29
C ARG A 71 12.63 4.15 11.29
N ALA A 72 11.40 3.92 11.78
CA ALA A 72 10.77 4.81 12.75
C ALA A 72 11.49 4.79 14.10
N TYR A 73 12.04 3.63 14.49
CA TYR A 73 12.88 3.52 15.69
C TYR A 73 14.15 4.38 15.55
N GLY A 74 14.76 4.39 14.36
CA GLY A 74 15.85 5.32 14.00
C GLY A 74 17.17 5.09 14.69
N GLU A 75 17.29 4.05 15.51
CA GLU A 75 18.53 3.63 16.19
C GLU A 75 19.02 2.29 15.60
N GLU A 76 20.27 1.95 15.87
CA GLU A 76 20.82 0.67 15.43
C GLU A 76 20.12 -0.49 16.12
N ILE A 77 19.76 -1.50 15.35
CA ILE A 77 19.11 -2.71 15.87
C ILE A 77 20.17 -3.64 16.47
N ASP A 78 20.23 -3.67 17.79
CA ASP A 78 21.07 -4.63 18.50
C ASP A 78 20.40 -6.02 18.55
N ARG A 79 20.74 -6.84 17.57
CA ARG A 79 20.20 -8.20 17.47
C ARG A 79 20.61 -9.14 18.59
N SER A 80 21.64 -8.80 19.38
CA SER A 80 22.04 -9.60 20.54
C SER A 80 20.99 -9.60 21.66
N ARG A 81 20.07 -8.65 21.61
CA ARG A 81 18.92 -8.54 22.54
C ARG A 81 17.74 -9.40 22.14
N VAL A 82 17.81 -10.06 20.96
CA VAL A 82 16.66 -10.77 20.38
C VAL A 82 16.97 -12.26 20.24
N ASP A 83 16.14 -13.07 20.85
CA ASP A 83 16.19 -14.53 20.78
C ASP A 83 14.84 -15.12 20.34
N GLU A 84 14.84 -16.40 19.97
CA GLU A 84 13.65 -17.23 19.74
C GLU A 84 12.61 -16.56 18.84
N ILE A 85 13.00 -16.09 17.65
CA ILE A 85 12.08 -15.46 16.71
C ILE A 85 11.23 -16.52 16.02
N GLU A 86 9.90 -16.42 16.15
CA GLU A 86 8.90 -17.24 15.47
C GLU A 86 8.03 -16.34 14.60
N GLU A 87 8.11 -16.51 13.27
CA GLU A 87 7.20 -15.84 12.34
C GLU A 87 5.93 -16.68 12.15
N ILE A 88 4.77 -16.10 12.45
CA ILE A 88 3.46 -16.72 12.26
C ILE A 88 2.83 -16.14 11.00
N SER A 89 2.91 -16.93 9.92
CA SER A 89 2.47 -16.52 8.59
C SER A 89 1.08 -15.88 8.59
N GLY A 90 0.97 -14.67 8.04
CA GLY A 90 -0.26 -13.90 7.95
C GLY A 90 -0.78 -13.33 9.28
N ASN A 91 -0.04 -13.49 10.39
CA ASN A 91 -0.46 -13.01 11.71
C ASN A 91 0.53 -12.03 12.33
N GLY A 92 1.83 -12.32 12.29
CA GLY A 92 2.88 -11.49 12.89
C GLY A 92 4.07 -12.30 13.39
N VAL A 93 4.78 -11.74 14.36
CA VAL A 93 6.01 -12.31 14.92
C VAL A 93 5.91 -12.41 16.44
N ILE A 94 6.47 -13.47 16.99
CA ILE A 94 6.74 -13.62 18.42
C ILE A 94 8.25 -13.76 18.58
N ALA A 95 8.86 -12.96 19.46
CA ALA A 95 10.29 -13.02 19.76
C ALA A 95 10.54 -12.80 21.24
N LYS A 96 11.70 -13.28 21.73
CA LYS A 96 12.20 -12.84 23.03
C LYS A 96 13.11 -11.63 22.83
N VAL A 97 12.78 -10.53 23.48
CA VAL A 97 13.56 -9.29 23.48
C VAL A 97 13.91 -8.96 24.93
N ASP A 98 15.20 -8.90 25.25
CA ASP A 98 15.70 -8.71 26.62
C ASP A 98 15.10 -9.72 27.63
N GLY A 99 14.86 -10.95 27.18
CA GLY A 99 14.24 -12.01 27.99
C GLY A 99 12.70 -11.93 28.11
N LEU A 100 12.05 -10.87 27.60
CA LEU A 100 10.59 -10.72 27.58
C LEU A 100 10.01 -11.31 26.28
N THR A 101 8.88 -11.98 26.37
CA THR A 101 8.16 -12.47 25.20
C THR A 101 7.37 -11.33 24.55
N VAL A 102 7.80 -10.89 23.38
CA VAL A 102 7.18 -9.81 22.59
C VAL A 102 6.43 -10.40 21.42
N ALA A 103 5.13 -10.15 21.34
CA ALA A 103 4.28 -10.52 20.21
C ALA A 103 3.87 -9.25 19.46
N THR A 104 4.16 -9.18 18.16
CA THR A 104 3.79 -8.08 17.26
C THR A 104 3.01 -8.63 16.08
N GLY A 105 1.86 -8.05 15.75
CA GLY A 105 1.08 -8.51 14.62
C GLY A 105 -0.33 -7.95 14.54
N ASN A 106 -1.16 -8.57 13.71
CA ASN A 106 -2.55 -8.16 13.53
C ASN A 106 -3.47 -8.69 14.66
N ASP A 107 -4.75 -8.38 14.56
CA ASP A 107 -5.78 -8.83 15.51
C ASP A 107 -5.89 -10.36 15.59
N LYS A 108 -5.57 -11.09 14.51
CA LYS A 108 -5.59 -12.57 14.50
C LYS A 108 -4.53 -13.13 15.41
N LEU A 109 -3.34 -12.49 15.49
CA LEU A 109 -2.30 -12.88 16.44
C LEU A 109 -2.77 -12.71 17.88
N MET A 110 -3.38 -11.57 18.21
CA MET A 110 -3.90 -11.30 19.54
C MET A 110 -4.98 -12.31 19.94
N LYS A 111 -5.91 -12.62 19.03
CA LYS A 111 -6.94 -13.65 19.22
C LYS A 111 -6.33 -15.05 19.45
N ARG A 112 -5.33 -15.43 18.64
CA ARG A 112 -4.63 -16.73 18.78
C ARG A 112 -3.95 -16.87 20.14
N LEU A 113 -3.39 -15.79 20.66
CA LEU A 113 -2.73 -15.75 21.96
C LEU A 113 -3.72 -15.53 23.13
N SER A 114 -5.01 -15.36 22.83
CA SER A 114 -6.06 -15.04 23.82
C SER A 114 -5.76 -13.75 24.59
N ILE A 115 -5.15 -12.77 23.94
CA ILE A 115 -4.80 -11.47 24.52
C ILE A 115 -5.91 -10.46 24.16
N PRO A 116 -6.60 -9.87 25.16
CA PRO A 116 -7.54 -8.78 24.91
C PRO A 116 -6.80 -7.56 24.32
N TYR A 117 -7.28 -7.04 23.19
CA TYR A 117 -6.70 -5.89 22.53
C TYR A 117 -7.73 -4.77 22.36
N ARG A 118 -7.26 -3.57 22.03
CA ARG A 118 -8.13 -2.42 21.76
C ARG A 118 -8.26 -2.21 20.27
N ASP A 119 -9.49 -2.05 19.80
CA ASP A 119 -9.75 -1.65 18.43
C ASP A 119 -9.22 -0.24 18.17
N CYS A 120 -8.64 -0.03 17.00
CA CYS A 120 -8.17 1.25 16.53
C CYS A 120 -9.01 1.72 15.35
N HIS A 121 -9.51 2.96 15.45
CA HIS A 121 -10.31 3.57 14.39
C HIS A 121 -9.50 4.45 13.44
N ARG A 122 -8.17 4.51 13.58
CA ARG A 122 -7.31 5.23 12.65
C ARG A 122 -7.11 4.47 11.35
N THR A 123 -6.96 5.21 10.27
CA THR A 123 -6.68 4.68 8.94
C THR A 123 -5.24 4.15 8.88
N GLY A 124 -5.08 2.92 8.43
CA GLY A 124 -3.79 2.26 8.27
C GLY A 124 -3.80 0.79 8.68
N THR A 125 -2.65 0.16 8.58
CA THR A 125 -2.39 -1.17 9.11
C THR A 125 -2.12 -1.06 10.60
N ILE A 126 -2.88 -1.79 11.40
CA ILE A 126 -2.74 -1.80 12.85
C ILE A 126 -1.84 -2.96 13.23
N ILE A 127 -0.74 -2.67 13.90
CA ILE A 127 0.17 -3.64 14.50
C ILE A 127 -0.04 -3.60 16.01
N HIS A 128 -0.70 -4.61 16.54
CA HIS A 128 -0.86 -4.82 17.96
C HIS A 128 0.41 -5.37 18.57
N MET A 129 0.69 -4.97 19.80
CA MET A 129 1.83 -5.48 20.56
C MET A 129 1.41 -5.96 21.93
N ALA A 130 1.96 -7.11 22.32
CA ALA A 130 1.84 -7.65 23.65
C ALA A 130 3.22 -8.06 24.20
N ILE A 131 3.40 -7.93 25.50
CA ILE A 131 4.62 -8.30 26.22
C ILE A 131 4.23 -9.20 27.39
N ASP A 132 4.88 -10.36 27.46
CA ASP A 132 4.59 -11.41 28.47
C ASP A 132 3.10 -11.69 28.63
N GLY A 133 2.39 -11.80 27.50
CA GLY A 133 0.94 -12.09 27.48
C GLY A 133 0.02 -10.93 27.85
N SER A 134 0.58 -9.74 28.11
CA SER A 134 -0.19 -8.54 28.42
C SER A 134 -0.18 -7.56 27.25
N TYR A 135 -1.36 -7.02 26.89
CA TYR A 135 -1.46 -6.03 25.80
C TYR A 135 -0.73 -4.74 26.15
N ALA A 136 0.26 -4.39 25.33
CA ALA A 136 1.10 -3.20 25.50
C ALA A 136 0.57 -1.99 24.73
N GLY A 137 -0.04 -2.21 23.56
CA GLY A 137 -0.54 -1.14 22.71
C GLY A 137 -0.60 -1.54 21.25
N HIS A 138 -0.70 -0.54 20.37
CA HIS A 138 -0.65 -0.76 18.93
C HIS A 138 0.03 0.41 18.20
N ILE A 139 0.58 0.08 17.04
CA ILE A 139 1.23 1.01 16.13
C ILE A 139 0.39 1.08 14.86
N VAL A 140 0.12 2.28 14.38
CA VAL A 140 -0.60 2.53 13.13
C VAL A 140 0.41 2.85 12.04
N ILE A 141 0.42 2.04 11.00
CA ILE A 141 1.31 2.19 9.85
C ILE A 141 0.47 2.43 8.61
N SER A 142 0.79 3.45 7.84
CA SER A 142 0.14 3.68 6.55
C SER A 142 1.14 4.08 5.48
N ASP A 143 0.77 3.81 4.25
CA ASP A 143 1.49 4.27 3.07
C ASP A 143 1.13 5.74 2.83
N ARG A 144 2.15 6.57 2.67
CA ARG A 144 1.98 8.01 2.52
C ARG A 144 1.50 8.37 1.13
N LEU A 145 0.41 9.13 1.04
CA LEU A 145 -0.04 9.73 -0.22
C LEU A 145 1.05 10.66 -0.78
N LYS A 146 1.22 10.65 -2.11
CA LYS A 146 2.04 11.65 -2.78
C LYS A 146 1.34 13.01 -2.70
N ASP A 147 2.07 14.05 -2.38
CA ASP A 147 1.53 15.41 -2.22
C ASP A 147 0.82 15.92 -3.48
N THR A 148 1.22 15.39 -4.65
CA THR A 148 0.67 15.76 -5.97
C THR A 148 -0.54 14.94 -6.40
N SER A 149 -0.87 13.82 -5.74
CA SER A 149 -1.90 12.88 -6.23
C SER A 149 -3.28 13.50 -6.34
N ALA A 150 -3.72 14.26 -5.33
CA ALA A 150 -5.02 14.94 -5.38
C ALA A 150 -5.07 16.01 -6.50
N GLN A 151 -3.96 16.71 -6.75
CA GLN A 151 -3.87 17.67 -7.84
C GLN A 151 -3.93 16.97 -9.19
N ALA A 152 -3.23 15.84 -9.35
CA ALA A 152 -3.23 15.03 -10.57
C ALA A 152 -4.63 14.53 -10.91
N VAL A 153 -5.37 13.99 -9.93
CA VAL A 153 -6.76 13.53 -10.11
C VAL A 153 -7.66 14.68 -10.58
N ARG A 154 -7.55 15.87 -9.95
CA ARG A 154 -8.32 17.05 -10.38
C ARG A 154 -7.96 17.49 -11.79
N ALA A 155 -6.66 17.51 -12.13
CA ALA A 155 -6.18 17.89 -13.46
C ALA A 155 -6.70 16.95 -14.55
N LEU A 156 -6.71 15.62 -14.31
CA LEU A 156 -7.28 14.64 -15.22
C LEU A 156 -8.77 14.90 -15.48
N LYS A 157 -9.56 15.15 -14.46
CA LYS A 157 -10.98 15.49 -14.60
C LYS A 157 -11.18 16.78 -15.40
N SER A 158 -10.38 17.80 -15.14
CA SER A 158 -10.40 19.05 -15.89
C SER A 158 -10.01 18.88 -17.36
N SER A 159 -9.19 17.87 -17.68
CA SER A 159 -8.77 17.53 -19.04
C SER A 159 -9.78 16.65 -19.80
N GLY A 160 -10.92 16.32 -19.20
CA GLY A 160 -12.00 15.59 -19.84
C GLY A 160 -12.06 14.09 -19.50
N VAL A 161 -11.33 13.63 -18.47
CA VAL A 161 -11.57 12.32 -17.86
C VAL A 161 -12.90 12.34 -17.14
N GLU A 162 -13.76 11.40 -17.49
CA GLU A 162 -15.14 11.32 -17.00
C GLU A 162 -15.24 10.51 -15.71
N LYS A 163 -14.34 9.53 -15.53
CA LYS A 163 -14.35 8.64 -14.38
C LYS A 163 -12.96 8.29 -13.91
N THR A 164 -12.73 8.42 -12.61
CA THR A 164 -11.54 7.98 -11.92
C THR A 164 -11.88 6.85 -10.95
N VAL A 165 -11.07 5.79 -10.97
CA VAL A 165 -11.29 4.58 -10.17
C VAL A 165 -9.99 4.23 -9.45
N MET A 166 -10.07 3.76 -8.21
CA MET A 166 -8.93 3.22 -7.47
C MET A 166 -9.15 1.74 -7.15
N LEU A 167 -8.13 0.92 -7.42
CA LEU A 167 -8.08 -0.48 -7.02
C LEU A 167 -7.05 -0.66 -5.92
N THR A 168 -7.40 -1.38 -4.85
CA THR A 168 -6.50 -1.62 -3.73
C THR A 168 -6.79 -2.92 -2.99
N GLY A 169 -5.77 -3.52 -2.41
CA GLY A 169 -5.91 -4.65 -1.47
C GLY A 169 -6.26 -4.22 -0.04
N ASP A 170 -6.30 -2.92 0.25
CA ASP A 170 -6.61 -2.42 1.58
C ASP A 170 -8.04 -2.72 2.00
N SER A 171 -8.29 -2.62 3.32
CA SER A 171 -9.64 -2.69 3.87
C SER A 171 -10.53 -1.60 3.28
N ARG A 172 -11.83 -1.89 3.19
CA ARG A 172 -12.84 -0.99 2.63
C ARG A 172 -12.77 0.41 3.22
N ARG A 173 -12.64 0.53 4.55
CA ARG A 173 -12.57 1.83 5.22
C ARG A 173 -11.37 2.66 4.77
N VAL A 174 -10.17 2.06 4.73
CA VAL A 174 -8.93 2.73 4.29
C VAL A 174 -9.06 3.20 2.84
N ALA A 175 -9.62 2.35 1.99
CA ALA A 175 -9.83 2.63 0.57
C ALA A 175 -10.80 3.79 0.35
N GLU A 176 -11.96 3.79 1.03
CA GLU A 176 -12.97 4.85 0.94
C GLU A 176 -12.43 6.21 1.44
N GLU A 177 -11.72 6.23 2.58
CA GLU A 177 -11.10 7.44 3.11
C GLU A 177 -10.02 8.00 2.16
N THR A 178 -9.21 7.13 1.56
CA THR A 178 -8.19 7.51 0.58
C THR A 178 -8.82 8.09 -0.69
N ALA A 179 -9.84 7.41 -1.24
CA ALA A 179 -10.55 7.86 -2.44
C ALA A 179 -11.21 9.23 -2.23
N ALA A 180 -11.85 9.44 -1.07
CA ALA A 180 -12.45 10.71 -0.71
C ALA A 180 -11.40 11.84 -0.61
N ALA A 181 -10.25 11.59 0.03
CA ALA A 181 -9.17 12.56 0.16
C ALA A 181 -8.57 12.97 -1.20
N LEU A 182 -8.55 12.06 -2.18
CA LEU A 182 -8.03 12.29 -3.53
C LEU A 182 -9.07 12.82 -4.51
N GLY A 183 -10.36 12.75 -4.18
CA GLY A 183 -11.46 13.11 -5.08
C GLY A 183 -11.68 12.08 -6.19
N ILE A 184 -11.41 10.80 -5.93
CA ILE A 184 -11.63 9.67 -6.84
C ILE A 184 -13.12 9.28 -6.80
N ASP A 185 -13.71 8.94 -7.94
CA ASP A 185 -15.15 8.71 -8.08
C ASP A 185 -15.58 7.33 -7.58
N GLU A 186 -14.79 6.29 -7.85
CA GLU A 186 -15.08 4.92 -7.43
C GLU A 186 -13.86 4.25 -6.82
N VAL A 187 -14.09 3.36 -5.86
CA VAL A 187 -13.02 2.58 -5.25
C VAL A 187 -13.46 1.13 -5.06
N TYR A 188 -12.55 0.22 -5.35
CA TYR A 188 -12.69 -1.21 -5.08
C TYR A 188 -11.57 -1.65 -4.15
N SER A 189 -11.96 -2.19 -3.02
CA SER A 189 -11.09 -2.57 -1.90
C SER A 189 -10.98 -4.08 -1.75
N GLU A 190 -10.06 -4.53 -0.90
CA GLU A 190 -9.87 -5.93 -0.51
C GLU A 190 -9.58 -6.87 -1.70
N LEU A 191 -9.02 -6.31 -2.77
CA LEU A 191 -8.73 -7.03 -4.01
C LEU A 191 -7.42 -7.83 -3.91
N LEU A 192 -7.47 -9.08 -4.31
CA LEU A 192 -6.29 -9.86 -4.64
C LEU A 192 -5.75 -9.45 -6.04
N PRO A 193 -4.50 -9.78 -6.38
CA PRO A 193 -3.94 -9.43 -7.68
C PRO A 193 -4.78 -9.88 -8.89
N GLY A 194 -5.36 -11.08 -8.83
CA GLY A 194 -6.26 -11.59 -9.88
C GLY A 194 -7.58 -10.82 -9.98
N ASP A 195 -8.10 -10.33 -8.85
CA ASP A 195 -9.36 -9.57 -8.82
C ASP A 195 -9.19 -8.20 -9.49
N LYS A 196 -8.00 -7.61 -9.43
CA LYS A 196 -7.70 -6.35 -10.14
C LYS A 196 -7.85 -6.51 -11.64
N VAL A 197 -7.35 -7.60 -12.21
CA VAL A 197 -7.49 -7.90 -13.65
C VAL A 197 -8.96 -8.04 -14.02
N ALA A 198 -9.70 -8.86 -13.28
CA ALA A 198 -11.13 -9.07 -13.52
C ALA A 198 -11.92 -7.74 -13.42
N LYS A 199 -11.55 -6.87 -12.47
CA LYS A 199 -12.22 -5.57 -12.31
C LYS A 199 -11.94 -4.62 -13.49
N VAL A 200 -10.72 -4.60 -14.01
CA VAL A 200 -10.39 -3.80 -15.20
C VAL A 200 -11.14 -4.34 -16.42
N GLU A 201 -11.23 -5.66 -16.59
CA GLU A 201 -12.04 -6.27 -17.67
C GLU A 201 -13.52 -5.88 -17.57
N GLU A 202 -14.11 -5.93 -16.37
CA GLU A 202 -15.48 -5.48 -16.11
C GLU A 202 -15.68 -4.00 -16.50
N LEU A 203 -14.74 -3.13 -16.13
CA LEU A 203 -14.79 -1.71 -16.47
C LEU A 203 -14.63 -1.46 -17.98
N LEU A 204 -13.82 -2.25 -18.68
CA LEU A 204 -13.67 -2.22 -20.13
C LEU A 204 -14.96 -2.59 -20.86
N GLU A 205 -15.70 -3.56 -20.33
CA GLU A 205 -17.01 -3.97 -20.89
C GLU A 205 -18.10 -2.93 -20.66
N LYS A 206 -18.06 -2.25 -19.52
CA LYS A 206 -19.10 -1.27 -19.13
C LYS A 206 -18.90 0.13 -19.71
N LYS A 207 -17.68 0.47 -20.16
CA LYS A 207 -17.41 1.79 -20.72
C LYS A 207 -18.10 2.00 -22.06
N ASP A 208 -18.36 3.25 -22.41
CA ASP A 208 -18.83 3.63 -23.75
C ASP A 208 -17.82 3.16 -24.82
N GLY A 209 -18.31 2.59 -25.90
CA GLY A 209 -17.49 1.90 -26.92
C GLY A 209 -16.37 2.73 -27.56
N LYS A 210 -16.49 4.06 -27.55
CA LYS A 210 -15.46 4.98 -28.05
C LYS A 210 -14.48 5.45 -26.98
N ALA A 211 -14.86 5.39 -25.71
CA ALA A 211 -14.03 5.80 -24.60
C ALA A 211 -12.90 4.80 -24.37
N LYS A 212 -11.70 5.29 -24.06
CA LYS A 212 -10.54 4.48 -23.70
C LYS A 212 -10.34 4.49 -22.18
N LEU A 213 -9.84 3.37 -21.68
CA LEU A 213 -9.50 3.16 -20.28
C LEU A 213 -7.97 3.08 -20.12
N ALA A 214 -7.41 3.98 -19.32
CA ALA A 214 -6.02 3.90 -18.89
C ALA A 214 -5.94 3.21 -17.51
N PHE A 215 -4.97 2.32 -17.34
CA PHE A 215 -4.57 1.82 -16.02
C PHE A 215 -3.21 2.37 -15.66
N VAL A 216 -3.08 2.91 -14.45
CA VAL A 216 -1.85 3.50 -13.90
C VAL A 216 -1.41 2.67 -12.69
N GLY A 217 -0.20 2.10 -12.75
CA GLY A 217 0.34 1.26 -11.68
C GLY A 217 1.85 1.41 -11.52
N ASP A 218 2.41 0.91 -10.41
CA ASP A 218 3.86 0.87 -10.19
C ASP A 218 4.50 -0.36 -10.85
N GLY A 219 3.69 -1.32 -11.17
CA GLY A 219 4.00 -2.45 -12.02
C GLY A 219 4.71 -3.63 -11.40
N ILE A 220 5.05 -3.61 -10.13
CA ILE A 220 5.68 -4.80 -9.51
C ILE A 220 4.72 -6.01 -9.55
N ASN A 221 3.44 -5.74 -9.29
CA ASN A 221 2.37 -6.75 -9.31
C ASN A 221 1.30 -6.49 -10.39
N ASP A 222 1.42 -5.39 -11.12
CA ASP A 222 0.36 -4.89 -12.00
C ASP A 222 0.61 -5.16 -13.49
N ALA A 223 1.72 -5.83 -13.86
CA ALA A 223 2.03 -6.13 -15.26
C ALA A 223 0.86 -6.80 -16.04
N PRO A 224 0.12 -7.77 -15.47
CA PRO A 224 -1.06 -8.32 -16.13
C PRO A 224 -2.18 -7.31 -16.34
N VAL A 225 -2.36 -6.38 -15.39
CA VAL A 225 -3.41 -5.34 -15.46
C VAL A 225 -3.03 -4.26 -16.47
N LEU A 226 -1.76 -3.84 -16.47
CA LEU A 226 -1.19 -2.88 -17.44
C LEU A 226 -1.40 -3.34 -18.89
N SER A 227 -1.17 -4.63 -19.14
CA SER A 227 -1.33 -5.22 -20.48
C SER A 227 -2.80 -5.40 -20.90
N ARG A 228 -3.74 -5.36 -19.96
CA ARG A 228 -5.18 -5.57 -20.21
C ARG A 228 -5.93 -4.31 -20.53
N ALA A 229 -5.50 -3.16 -20.00
CA ALA A 229 -6.11 -1.86 -20.26
C ALA A 229 -6.01 -1.45 -21.74
N ASP A 230 -6.82 -0.51 -22.20
CA ASP A 230 -6.64 0.10 -23.53
C ASP A 230 -5.28 0.81 -23.62
N ILE A 231 -4.78 1.34 -22.50
CA ILE A 231 -3.43 1.87 -22.36
C ILE A 231 -2.92 1.65 -20.94
N GLY A 232 -1.76 1.01 -20.81
CA GLY A 232 -1.06 0.79 -19.56
C GLY A 232 0.00 1.87 -19.32
N ILE A 233 -0.03 2.51 -18.16
CA ILE A 233 0.89 3.57 -17.73
C ILE A 233 1.64 3.11 -16.49
N ALA A 234 2.95 2.91 -16.59
CA ALA A 234 3.78 2.50 -15.47
C ALA A 234 4.49 3.71 -14.82
N MET A 235 4.56 3.69 -13.49
CA MET A 235 5.37 4.62 -12.71
C MET A 235 6.82 4.11 -12.67
N GLY A 236 7.71 4.69 -13.49
CA GLY A 236 9.04 4.15 -13.74
C GLY A 236 10.07 4.32 -12.62
N ALA A 237 9.89 5.26 -11.70
CA ALA A 237 10.90 5.55 -10.66
C ALA A 237 11.11 4.39 -9.67
N MET A 238 10.14 3.50 -9.52
CA MET A 238 10.18 2.30 -8.67
C MET A 238 9.71 1.05 -9.43
N GLY A 239 9.40 1.17 -10.73
CA GLY A 239 8.84 0.10 -11.54
C GLY A 239 9.82 -1.03 -11.77
N SER A 240 9.33 -2.27 -11.71
CA SER A 240 10.07 -3.44 -12.14
C SER A 240 10.27 -3.41 -13.65
N ASP A 241 11.35 -4.05 -14.15
CA ASP A 241 11.57 -4.20 -15.58
C ASP A 241 10.35 -4.82 -16.29
N ALA A 242 9.65 -5.74 -15.62
CA ALA A 242 8.42 -6.35 -16.12
C ALA A 242 7.28 -5.35 -16.33
N ALA A 243 7.16 -4.35 -15.46
CA ALA A 243 6.16 -3.30 -15.60
C ALA A 243 6.49 -2.33 -16.73
N ILE A 244 7.76 -1.94 -16.78
CA ILE A 244 8.24 -1.11 -17.88
C ILE A 244 8.00 -1.83 -19.21
N GLU A 245 8.21 -3.15 -19.27
CA GLU A 245 7.97 -3.94 -20.48
C GLU A 245 6.47 -4.03 -20.83
N ALA A 246 5.61 -4.25 -19.85
CA ALA A 246 4.17 -4.40 -20.03
C ALA A 246 3.42 -3.11 -20.33
N ALA A 247 3.94 -1.94 -19.91
CA ALA A 247 3.29 -0.66 -20.10
C ALA A 247 3.51 -0.07 -21.49
N ASP A 248 2.55 0.72 -21.95
CA ASP A 248 2.60 1.48 -23.21
C ASP A 248 3.24 2.87 -23.00
N VAL A 249 3.09 3.40 -21.80
CA VAL A 249 3.66 4.67 -21.35
C VAL A 249 4.37 4.47 -20.02
N VAL A 250 5.54 5.09 -19.87
CA VAL A 250 6.32 5.05 -18.63
C VAL A 250 6.58 6.48 -18.16
N LEU A 251 6.24 6.75 -16.89
CA LEU A 251 6.52 8.01 -16.20
C LEU A 251 7.78 7.82 -15.33
N MET A 252 8.87 8.56 -15.63
CA MET A 252 10.17 8.42 -14.96
C MET A 252 10.44 9.54 -13.96
#